data_51b0e619c18561a94fab2c756990ff05
#
_entry.id   51b0e619c18561a94fab2c756990ff05
#
_cell.length_a   1.000
_cell.length_b   1.000
_cell.length_c   1.000
_cell.angle_alpha   90.00
_cell.angle_beta   90.00
_cell.angle_gamma   90.00
#
_symmetry.space_group_name_H-M   'P 1'
#
loop_
_entity.id
_entity.type
_entity.pdbx_description
1 polymer ?
#
loop_
_entity_poly.entity_id
_entity_poly.type
_entity_poly.pdbx_seq_one_letter_code
_entity_poly.pdbx_strand_id
1 'polypeptide(L)'
;FKLRIGDELQPGIVKLAKVFVAQKRKVSVGDKMAGRHGNKGIVATIVPEEDMPFTEDGTPVDIVLNPLGVPSRMNLGQLYETMLGWAGEVLGKKFATPVFDGASPDEVQSQLHKAGLPASGKAMLLDGRTGEYFDNPVTVGNIYMMKLSHMVDDKMHARSTGPYSLITQQPLGGKAQFGGQRLGEMEVWAL
;
A
#
# COMPACT_ATOMS: atom_id res chain seq x y z
N PHE A 1 -5.29 -17.16 32.43
CA PHE A 1 -4.35 -16.14 32.93
C PHE A 1 -3.16 -16.87 33.59
N LYS A 2 -1.96 -16.76 33.02
CA LYS A 2 -0.73 -17.21 33.69
C LYS A 2 -0.07 -15.97 34.30
N LEU A 3 -0.16 -15.83 35.62
CA LEU A 3 0.72 -14.93 36.35
C LEU A 3 2.14 -15.52 36.26
N ARG A 4 3.09 -14.75 35.73
CA ARG A 4 4.51 -15.09 35.79
C ARG A 4 5.01 -14.78 37.21
N ILE A 5 5.73 -15.71 37.82
CA ILE A 5 6.42 -15.49 39.07
C ILE A 5 7.44 -14.39 38.86
N GLY A 6 7.32 -13.26 39.57
CA GLY A 6 8.19 -12.08 39.43
C GLY A 6 7.50 -10.84 38.87
N ASP A 7 6.22 -10.91 38.48
CA ASP A 7 5.46 -9.70 38.11
C ASP A 7 5.07 -8.94 39.37
N GLU A 8 5.78 -7.84 39.64
CA GLU A 8 5.44 -6.93 40.74
C GLU A 8 4.29 -6.02 40.34
N LEU A 9 3.21 -6.02 41.08
CA LEU A 9 2.12 -5.06 40.91
C LEU A 9 2.47 -3.76 41.65
N GLN A 10 2.07 -2.63 41.06
CA GLN A 10 2.23 -1.34 41.72
C GLN A 10 1.44 -1.30 43.06
N PRO A 11 1.90 -0.56 44.04
CA PRO A 11 1.19 -0.42 45.31
C PRO A 11 -0.27 0.02 45.12
N GLY A 12 -1.20 -0.67 45.75
CA GLY A 12 -2.64 -0.41 45.63
C GLY A 12 -3.37 -1.14 44.49
N ILE A 13 -2.65 -1.83 43.60
CA ILE A 13 -3.26 -2.64 42.53
C ILE A 13 -3.40 -4.09 43.02
N VAL A 14 -4.62 -4.59 43.07
CA VAL A 14 -4.94 -5.95 43.50
C VAL A 14 -4.82 -6.95 42.35
N LYS A 15 -5.23 -6.57 41.13
CA LYS A 15 -5.17 -7.41 39.92
C LYS A 15 -4.91 -6.59 38.71
N LEU A 16 -4.09 -7.09 37.78
CA LEU A 16 -3.84 -6.51 36.46
C LEU A 16 -4.29 -7.51 35.40
N ALA A 17 -5.12 -7.07 34.47
CA ALA A 17 -5.50 -7.85 33.28
C ALA A 17 -5.00 -7.15 32.03
N LYS A 18 -4.22 -7.86 31.22
CA LYS A 18 -3.84 -7.41 29.86
C LYS A 18 -4.70 -8.16 28.86
N VAL A 19 -5.50 -7.42 28.11
CA VAL A 19 -6.34 -7.98 27.06
C VAL A 19 -5.75 -7.64 25.72
N PHE A 20 -5.42 -8.65 24.91
CA PHE A 20 -4.95 -8.48 23.55
C PHE A 20 -6.12 -8.71 22.60
N VAL A 21 -6.44 -7.68 21.81
CA VAL A 21 -7.52 -7.72 20.83
C VAL A 21 -6.94 -7.73 19.44
N ALA A 22 -7.30 -8.72 18.62
CA ALA A 22 -6.97 -8.76 17.22
C ALA A 22 -8.08 -8.06 16.40
N GLN A 23 -7.68 -7.12 15.55
CA GLN A 23 -8.59 -6.41 14.65
C GLN A 23 -8.08 -6.52 13.23
N LYS A 24 -8.96 -6.96 12.30
CA LYS A 24 -8.65 -6.96 10.87
C LYS A 24 -9.05 -5.62 10.27
N ARG A 25 -8.07 -4.87 9.80
CA ARG A 25 -8.28 -3.61 9.08
C ARG A 25 -8.18 -3.86 7.58
N LYS A 26 -9.27 -3.67 6.84
CA LYS A 26 -9.28 -3.72 5.38
C LYS A 26 -8.58 -2.48 4.80
N VAL A 27 -8.16 -2.57 3.54
CA VAL A 27 -7.61 -1.43 2.81
C VAL A 27 -8.70 -0.38 2.61
N SER A 28 -8.39 0.86 2.91
CA SER A 28 -9.28 2.01 2.73
C SER A 28 -8.58 3.11 1.94
N VAL A 29 -9.37 4.03 1.38
CA VAL A 29 -8.83 5.23 0.72
C VAL A 29 -8.00 6.05 1.71
N GLY A 30 -6.79 6.43 1.30
CA GLY A 30 -5.83 7.12 2.15
C GLY A 30 -4.79 6.23 2.83
N ASP A 31 -4.95 4.91 2.77
CA ASP A 31 -3.96 3.96 3.28
C ASP A 31 -2.72 3.93 2.39
N LYS A 32 -1.56 3.76 3.01
CA LYS A 32 -0.28 3.71 2.31
C LYS A 32 0.10 2.29 1.95
N MET A 33 0.41 2.08 0.69
CA MET A 33 0.90 0.82 0.15
C MET A 33 2.27 1.00 -0.51
N ALA A 34 3.06 -0.04 -0.54
CA ALA A 34 4.37 -0.04 -1.18
C ALA A 34 4.73 -1.42 -1.71
N GLY A 35 5.54 -1.44 -2.76
CA GLY A 35 6.23 -2.64 -3.22
C GLY A 35 7.60 -2.80 -2.55
N ARG A 36 8.47 -3.63 -3.15
CA ARG A 36 9.83 -3.91 -2.67
C ARG A 36 10.91 -3.04 -3.32
N HIS A 37 10.56 -2.10 -4.19
CA HIS A 37 11.46 -1.33 -5.04
C HIS A 37 11.45 0.18 -4.74
N GLY A 38 11.09 0.58 -3.51
CA GLY A 38 10.94 1.99 -3.16
C GLY A 38 9.72 2.66 -3.78
N ASN A 39 8.85 1.90 -4.42
CA ASN A 39 7.59 2.34 -5.00
C ASN A 39 6.53 2.40 -3.91
N LYS A 40 6.26 3.59 -3.43
CA LYS A 40 5.24 3.89 -2.42
C LYS A 40 4.11 4.71 -3.03
N GLY A 41 2.92 4.48 -2.56
CA GLY A 41 1.74 5.21 -2.97
C GLY A 41 0.66 5.20 -1.91
N ILE A 42 -0.36 6.01 -2.14
CA ILE A 42 -1.55 6.09 -1.29
C ILE A 42 -2.75 5.67 -2.14
N VAL A 43 -3.63 4.89 -1.54
CA VAL A 43 -4.87 4.48 -2.19
C VAL A 43 -5.74 5.71 -2.41
N ALA A 44 -5.92 6.08 -3.68
CA ALA A 44 -6.70 7.25 -4.07
C ALA A 44 -8.19 6.94 -4.16
N THR A 45 -8.54 5.76 -4.70
CA THR A 45 -9.92 5.32 -4.84
C THR A 45 -10.01 3.81 -4.79
N ILE A 46 -11.17 3.32 -4.43
CA ILE A 46 -11.52 1.89 -4.47
C ILE A 46 -12.74 1.78 -5.37
N VAL A 47 -12.64 0.95 -6.40
CA VAL A 47 -13.67 0.74 -7.40
C VAL A 47 -14.20 -0.68 -7.27
N PRO A 48 -15.46 -0.95 -7.64
CA PRO A 48 -15.97 -2.30 -7.77
C PRO A 48 -15.16 -3.11 -8.79
N GLU A 49 -15.09 -4.42 -8.61
CA GLU A 49 -14.33 -5.32 -9.47
C GLU A 49 -14.79 -5.26 -10.93
N GLU A 50 -16.10 -5.04 -11.15
CA GLU A 50 -16.72 -4.94 -12.46
C GLU A 50 -16.24 -3.71 -13.26
N ASP A 51 -15.85 -2.65 -12.57
CA ASP A 51 -15.37 -1.40 -13.18
C ASP A 51 -13.84 -1.40 -13.41
N MET A 52 -13.14 -2.44 -12.94
CA MET A 52 -11.70 -2.55 -13.12
C MET A 52 -11.35 -3.01 -14.52
N PRO A 53 -10.19 -2.57 -15.06
CA PRO A 53 -9.68 -3.12 -16.32
C PRO A 53 -9.49 -4.63 -16.23
N PHE A 54 -9.72 -5.31 -17.32
CA PHE A 54 -9.59 -6.77 -17.38
C PHE A 54 -8.88 -7.23 -18.66
N THR A 55 -8.32 -8.42 -18.60
CA THR A 55 -7.67 -9.08 -19.74
C THR A 55 -8.70 -9.71 -20.68
N GLU A 56 -8.29 -10.10 -21.88
CA GLU A 56 -9.16 -10.80 -22.84
C GLU A 56 -9.77 -12.10 -22.27
N ASP A 57 -9.09 -12.73 -21.33
CA ASP A 57 -9.57 -13.92 -20.62
C ASP A 57 -10.67 -13.60 -19.59
N GLY A 58 -11.01 -12.34 -19.40
CA GLY A 58 -11.99 -11.89 -18.41
C GLY A 58 -11.44 -11.74 -16.98
N THR A 59 -10.12 -11.85 -16.77
CA THR A 59 -9.52 -11.69 -15.45
C THR A 59 -9.32 -10.21 -15.13
N PRO A 60 -9.96 -9.66 -14.08
CA PRO A 60 -9.79 -8.26 -13.71
C PRO A 60 -8.44 -8.02 -13.05
N VAL A 61 -7.92 -6.80 -13.14
CA VAL A 61 -6.74 -6.38 -12.38
C VAL A 61 -7.12 -5.95 -10.98
N ASP A 62 -6.31 -6.31 -9.98
CA ASP A 62 -6.57 -5.98 -8.57
C ASP A 62 -6.16 -4.55 -8.22
N ILE A 63 -5.15 -3.99 -8.91
CA ILE A 63 -4.60 -2.67 -8.63
C ILE A 63 -4.13 -1.99 -9.92
N VAL A 64 -4.38 -0.70 -10.01
CA VAL A 64 -3.86 0.18 -11.06
C VAL A 64 -2.87 1.15 -10.44
N LEU A 65 -1.65 1.16 -10.95
CA LEU A 65 -0.56 2.00 -10.47
C LEU A 65 -0.28 3.15 -11.44
N ASN A 66 0.04 4.32 -10.88
CA ASN A 66 0.41 5.47 -11.69
C ASN A 66 1.81 5.27 -12.31
N PRO A 67 1.94 5.24 -13.64
CA PRO A 67 3.22 5.02 -14.32
C PRO A 67 4.22 6.15 -14.12
N LEU A 68 3.79 7.37 -13.78
CA LEU A 68 4.67 8.50 -13.52
C LEU A 68 5.65 8.28 -12.35
N GLY A 69 5.36 7.32 -11.47
CA GLY A 69 6.25 6.94 -10.37
C GLY A 69 7.48 6.14 -10.78
N VAL A 70 7.59 5.71 -12.03
CA VAL A 70 8.67 4.83 -12.52
C VAL A 70 9.81 5.59 -13.22
N PRO A 71 9.58 6.45 -14.25
CA PRO A 71 10.65 6.98 -15.09
C PRO A 71 11.64 7.86 -14.31
N SER A 72 11.14 8.80 -13.51
CA SER A 72 11.99 9.73 -12.76
C SER A 72 12.79 9.05 -11.64
N ARG A 73 12.33 7.91 -11.14
CA ARG A 73 12.95 7.18 -10.01
C ARG A 73 13.84 6.04 -10.46
N MET A 74 13.78 5.66 -11.72
CA MET A 74 14.63 4.64 -12.36
C MET A 74 14.62 3.29 -11.64
N ASN A 75 13.57 2.97 -10.90
CA ASN A 75 13.40 1.69 -10.20
C ASN A 75 12.80 0.63 -11.13
N LEU A 76 13.55 0.25 -12.16
CA LEU A 76 13.11 -0.69 -13.20
C LEU A 76 12.88 -2.11 -12.68
N GLY A 77 13.44 -2.46 -11.52
CA GLY A 77 13.23 -3.76 -10.89
C GLY A 77 11.76 -4.10 -10.67
N GLN A 78 10.90 -3.11 -10.44
CA GLN A 78 9.45 -3.35 -10.32
C GLN A 78 8.82 -3.84 -11.64
N LEU A 79 9.31 -3.38 -12.78
CA LEU A 79 8.84 -3.86 -14.09
C LEU A 79 9.26 -5.29 -14.34
N TYR A 80 10.51 -5.63 -14.05
CA TYR A 80 11.01 -7.01 -14.16
C TYR A 80 10.30 -7.95 -13.20
N GLU A 81 10.02 -7.51 -11.98
CA GLU A 81 9.21 -8.28 -11.02
C GLU A 81 7.81 -8.56 -11.58
N THR A 82 7.16 -7.56 -12.14
CA THR A 82 5.82 -7.69 -12.72
C THR A 82 5.81 -8.67 -13.88
N MET A 83 6.79 -8.59 -14.79
CA MET A 83 6.92 -9.48 -15.94
C MET A 83 7.20 -10.94 -15.51
N LEU A 84 8.17 -11.13 -14.61
CA LEU A 84 8.49 -12.47 -14.09
C LEU A 84 7.34 -13.03 -13.23
N GLY A 85 6.63 -12.18 -12.49
CA GLY A 85 5.44 -12.57 -11.76
C GLY A 85 4.36 -13.14 -12.67
N TRP A 86 4.11 -12.48 -13.79
CA TRP A 86 3.15 -12.96 -14.80
C TRP A 86 3.60 -14.29 -15.43
N ALA A 87 4.86 -14.37 -15.85
CA ALA A 87 5.41 -15.62 -16.36
C ALA A 87 5.37 -16.76 -15.32
N GLY A 88 5.62 -16.42 -14.05
CA GLY A 88 5.58 -17.38 -12.94
C GLY A 88 4.19 -17.93 -12.68
N GLU A 89 3.16 -17.11 -12.78
CA GLU A 89 1.77 -17.53 -12.65
C GLU A 89 1.38 -18.53 -13.74
N VAL A 90 1.66 -18.21 -15.01
CA VAL A 90 1.37 -19.07 -16.14
C VAL A 90 2.14 -20.39 -16.07
N LEU A 91 3.42 -20.34 -15.68
CA LEU A 91 4.28 -21.54 -15.58
C LEU A 91 4.12 -22.32 -14.28
N GLY A 92 3.33 -21.80 -13.32
CA GLY A 92 3.20 -22.39 -11.98
C GLY A 92 4.49 -22.40 -11.17
N LYS A 93 5.37 -21.41 -11.36
CA LYS A 93 6.71 -21.33 -10.75
C LYS A 93 6.87 -20.04 -9.96
N LYS A 94 7.71 -20.09 -8.92
CA LYS A 94 8.16 -18.92 -8.18
C LYS A 94 9.60 -18.61 -8.57
N PHE A 95 9.89 -17.34 -8.88
CA PHE A 95 11.23 -16.87 -9.18
C PHE A 95 11.83 -16.24 -7.92
N ALA A 96 13.09 -16.60 -7.61
CA ALA A 96 13.89 -16.01 -6.57
C ALA A 96 15.09 -15.32 -7.23
N THR A 97 15.21 -14.02 -7.06
CA THR A 97 16.30 -13.21 -7.64
C THR A 97 17.04 -12.50 -6.51
N PRO A 98 18.23 -12.98 -6.10
CA PRO A 98 19.07 -12.28 -5.13
C PRO A 98 19.44 -10.87 -5.60
N VAL A 99 19.69 -9.96 -4.66
CA VAL A 99 19.89 -8.51 -4.95
C VAL A 99 21.05 -8.26 -5.91
N PHE A 100 22.16 -9.02 -5.78
CA PHE A 100 23.36 -8.86 -6.61
C PHE A 100 23.53 -9.93 -7.69
N ASP A 101 22.59 -10.86 -7.77
CA ASP A 101 22.54 -11.94 -8.78
C ASP A 101 21.11 -12.03 -9.32
N GLY A 102 20.64 -10.92 -9.85
CA GLY A 102 19.29 -10.78 -10.40
C GLY A 102 19.19 -11.31 -11.82
N ALA A 103 17.96 -11.48 -12.30
CA ALA A 103 17.70 -11.89 -13.68
C ALA A 103 18.08 -10.78 -14.67
N SER A 104 18.80 -11.15 -15.72
CA SER A 104 19.10 -10.26 -16.84
C SER A 104 17.83 -10.00 -17.70
N PRO A 105 17.78 -8.91 -18.48
CA PRO A 105 16.67 -8.67 -19.40
C PRO A 105 16.38 -9.83 -20.35
N ASP A 106 17.45 -10.48 -20.85
CA ASP A 106 17.33 -11.62 -21.78
C ASP A 106 16.72 -12.85 -21.10
N GLU A 107 17.07 -13.10 -19.82
CA GLU A 107 16.47 -14.17 -19.04
C GLU A 107 14.99 -13.90 -18.77
N VAL A 108 14.60 -12.67 -18.46
CA VAL A 108 13.20 -12.27 -18.30
C VAL A 108 12.41 -12.53 -19.57
N GLN A 109 12.91 -12.09 -20.73
CA GLN A 109 12.29 -12.34 -22.03
C GLN A 109 12.19 -13.83 -22.36
N SER A 110 13.23 -14.60 -22.05
CA SER A 110 13.22 -16.06 -22.22
C SER A 110 12.10 -16.73 -21.39
N GLN A 111 11.88 -16.28 -20.16
CA GLN A 111 10.79 -16.82 -19.33
C GLN A 111 9.40 -16.42 -19.85
N LEU A 112 9.22 -15.19 -20.30
CA LEU A 112 7.99 -14.74 -20.95
C LEU A 112 7.69 -15.57 -22.20
N HIS A 113 8.69 -15.81 -23.05
CA HIS A 113 8.55 -16.64 -24.22
C HIS A 113 8.15 -18.09 -23.89
N LYS A 114 8.78 -18.68 -22.86
CA LYS A 114 8.42 -20.03 -22.36
C LYS A 114 6.98 -20.10 -21.84
N ALA A 115 6.46 -19.00 -21.30
CA ALA A 115 5.09 -18.87 -20.84
C ALA A 115 4.10 -18.58 -21.98
N GLY A 116 4.58 -18.39 -23.23
CA GLY A 116 3.74 -17.99 -24.36
C GLY A 116 3.25 -16.54 -24.31
N LEU A 117 3.92 -15.71 -23.48
CA LEU A 117 3.57 -14.31 -23.26
C LEU A 117 4.38 -13.37 -24.19
N PRO A 118 3.86 -12.16 -24.48
CA PRO A 118 4.57 -11.17 -25.26
C PRO A 118 5.91 -10.80 -24.61
N ALA A 119 6.98 -10.72 -25.40
CA ALA A 119 8.32 -10.35 -24.90
C ALA A 119 8.38 -8.95 -24.28
N SER A 120 7.43 -8.08 -24.64
CA SER A 120 7.28 -6.73 -24.09
C SER A 120 6.69 -6.72 -22.67
N GLY A 121 6.11 -7.83 -22.20
CA GLY A 121 5.37 -7.91 -20.94
C GLY A 121 4.11 -7.04 -20.89
N LYS A 122 3.55 -6.73 -22.07
CA LYS A 122 2.35 -5.89 -22.20
C LYS A 122 1.18 -6.71 -22.74
N ALA A 123 -0.01 -6.42 -22.26
CA ALA A 123 -1.25 -6.99 -22.74
C ALA A 123 -2.22 -5.90 -23.21
N MET A 124 -3.11 -6.26 -24.11
CA MET A 124 -4.29 -5.43 -24.39
C MET A 124 -5.29 -5.65 -23.27
N LEU A 125 -5.77 -4.59 -22.68
CA LEU A 125 -6.79 -4.60 -21.66
C LEU A 125 -8.08 -3.99 -22.17
N LEU A 126 -9.18 -4.40 -21.57
CA LEU A 126 -10.50 -3.80 -21.76
C LEU A 126 -10.85 -2.94 -20.55
N ASP A 127 -11.50 -1.82 -20.79
CA ASP A 127 -12.04 -0.97 -19.72
C ASP A 127 -13.29 -1.61 -19.13
N GLY A 128 -13.32 -1.85 -17.82
CA GLY A 128 -14.45 -2.45 -17.12
C GLY A 128 -15.76 -1.67 -17.23
N ARG A 129 -15.70 -0.37 -17.49
CA ARG A 129 -16.91 0.49 -17.61
C ARG A 129 -17.49 0.51 -19.00
N THR A 130 -16.63 0.58 -20.03
CA THR A 130 -17.07 0.73 -21.42
C THR A 130 -17.06 -0.59 -22.18
N GLY A 131 -16.23 -1.55 -21.74
CA GLY A 131 -15.97 -2.79 -22.45
C GLY A 131 -15.11 -2.62 -23.70
N GLU A 132 -14.55 -1.42 -23.93
CA GLU A 132 -13.70 -1.12 -25.07
C GLU A 132 -12.22 -1.39 -24.75
N TYR A 133 -11.45 -1.72 -25.79
CA TYR A 133 -10.01 -1.88 -25.64
C TYR A 133 -9.32 -0.55 -25.34
N PHE A 134 -8.26 -0.59 -24.55
CA PHE A 134 -7.36 0.55 -24.43
C PHE A 134 -6.61 0.80 -25.74
N ASP A 135 -6.30 2.06 -26.03
CA ASP A 135 -5.61 2.45 -27.27
C ASP A 135 -4.21 1.82 -27.39
N ASN A 136 -3.57 1.55 -26.28
CA ASN A 136 -2.21 1.03 -26.23
C ASN A 136 -2.10 -0.17 -25.28
N PRO A 137 -1.21 -1.14 -25.59
CA PRO A 137 -0.94 -2.25 -24.70
C PRO A 137 -0.33 -1.77 -23.40
N VAL A 138 -0.79 -2.33 -22.27
CA VAL A 138 -0.44 -1.96 -20.91
C VAL A 138 0.45 -3.03 -20.29
N THR A 139 1.42 -2.62 -19.47
CA THR A 139 2.24 -3.54 -18.66
C THR A 139 1.37 -4.13 -17.55
N VAL A 140 1.20 -5.44 -17.58
CA VAL A 140 0.37 -6.21 -16.64
C VAL A 140 1.18 -7.37 -16.10
N GLY A 141 0.93 -7.76 -14.87
CA GLY A 141 1.54 -8.93 -14.24
C GLY A 141 1.38 -8.88 -12.72
N ASN A 142 2.07 -9.77 -12.05
CA ASN A 142 1.96 -9.93 -10.60
C ASN A 142 3.11 -9.24 -9.90
N ILE A 143 2.78 -8.39 -8.95
CA ILE A 143 3.75 -7.66 -8.12
C ILE A 143 3.44 -7.89 -6.64
N TYR A 144 4.47 -7.97 -5.82
CA TYR A 144 4.32 -8.07 -4.37
C TYR A 144 4.06 -6.69 -3.75
N MET A 145 2.87 -6.51 -3.19
CA MET A 145 2.45 -5.26 -2.57
C MET A 145 2.20 -5.45 -1.08
N MET A 146 2.64 -4.47 -0.29
CA MET A 146 2.50 -4.44 1.16
C MET A 146 1.67 -3.24 1.59
N LYS A 147 0.76 -3.45 2.54
CA LYS A 147 0.10 -2.37 3.27
C LYS A 147 1.02 -1.92 4.40
N LEU A 148 1.32 -0.64 4.45
CA LEU A 148 2.16 -0.06 5.50
C LEU A 148 1.32 0.34 6.72
N SER A 149 1.96 0.41 7.89
CA SER A 149 1.31 0.81 9.16
C SER A 149 0.92 2.30 9.22
N HIS A 150 1.00 3.01 8.10
CA HIS A 150 0.56 4.40 7.94
C HIS A 150 -0.86 4.43 7.37
N MET A 151 -1.83 4.07 8.20
CA MET A 151 -3.24 4.02 7.84
C MET A 151 -3.94 5.35 8.13
N VAL A 152 -4.90 5.72 7.29
CA VAL A 152 -5.65 6.98 7.42
C VAL A 152 -6.39 7.08 8.76
N ASP A 153 -6.97 5.99 9.24
CA ASP A 153 -7.71 5.96 10.51
C ASP A 153 -6.86 6.35 11.72
N ASP A 154 -5.55 6.02 11.67
CA ASP A 154 -4.62 6.38 12.74
C ASP A 154 -4.20 7.86 12.68
N LYS A 155 -4.32 8.50 11.53
CA LYS A 155 -3.89 9.89 11.27
C LYS A 155 -5.02 10.90 11.29
N MET A 156 -6.23 10.48 10.97
CA MET A 156 -7.39 11.35 10.99
C MET A 156 -7.65 11.85 12.42
N HIS A 157 -7.74 13.17 12.57
CA HIS A 157 -7.97 13.81 13.84
C HIS A 157 -8.80 15.08 13.68
N ALA A 158 -9.78 15.25 14.55
CA ALA A 158 -10.60 16.45 14.65
C ALA A 158 -10.85 16.77 16.13
N ARG A 159 -11.07 18.06 16.41
CA ARG A 159 -11.39 18.53 17.76
C ARG A 159 -12.44 19.64 17.71
N SER A 160 -13.41 19.58 18.61
CA SER A 160 -14.28 20.71 18.94
C SER A 160 -13.87 21.33 20.27
N THR A 161 -14.05 20.61 21.37
CA THR A 161 -13.61 20.98 22.72
C THR A 161 -12.75 19.86 23.29
N GLY A 162 -11.81 20.18 24.17
CA GLY A 162 -10.90 19.18 24.74
C GLY A 162 -9.98 19.78 25.80
N PRO A 163 -8.94 19.04 26.21
CA PRO A 163 -8.03 19.48 27.27
C PRO A 163 -7.20 20.71 26.87
N TYR A 164 -6.93 21.54 27.87
CA TYR A 164 -6.12 22.75 27.76
C TYR A 164 -4.87 22.63 28.64
N SER A 165 -3.82 23.34 28.28
CA SER A 165 -2.62 23.46 29.10
C SER A 165 -2.94 24.20 30.40
N LEU A 166 -2.40 23.75 31.52
CA LEU A 166 -2.60 24.38 32.83
C LEU A 166 -1.98 25.77 32.91
N ILE A 167 -0.87 26.00 32.24
CA ILE A 167 -0.10 27.27 32.34
C ILE A 167 -0.65 28.27 31.31
N THR A 168 -0.72 27.90 30.04
CA THR A 168 -1.06 28.82 28.95
C THR A 168 -2.54 28.91 28.66
N GLN A 169 -3.33 27.99 29.20
CA GLN A 169 -4.77 27.85 28.91
C GLN A 169 -5.08 27.72 27.41
N GLN A 170 -4.12 27.25 26.65
CA GLN A 170 -4.28 26.95 25.23
C GLN A 170 -4.59 25.46 24.99
N PRO A 171 -5.26 25.09 23.89
CA PRO A 171 -5.45 23.72 23.53
C PRO A 171 -4.12 22.95 23.45
N LEU A 172 -4.11 21.73 23.93
CA LEU A 172 -2.94 20.85 23.79
C LEU A 172 -2.69 20.53 22.31
N GLY A 173 -1.47 20.09 21.96
CA GLY A 173 -1.11 19.63 20.62
C GLY A 173 -1.12 18.11 20.50
N GLY A 174 -1.35 17.63 19.27
CA GLY A 174 -1.25 16.22 18.93
C GLY A 174 -2.52 15.39 19.15
N LYS A 175 -2.67 14.33 18.34
CA LYS A 175 -3.83 13.43 18.35
C LYS A 175 -3.95 12.65 19.67
N ALA A 176 -2.82 12.21 20.24
CA ALA A 176 -2.79 11.41 21.46
C ALA A 176 -3.38 12.13 22.68
N GLN A 177 -3.26 13.44 22.72
CA GLN A 177 -3.78 14.30 23.78
C GLN A 177 -5.12 14.96 23.43
N PHE A 178 -5.76 14.53 22.35
CA PHE A 178 -6.96 15.17 21.82
C PHE A 178 -6.77 16.69 21.63
N GLY A 179 -5.60 17.04 21.07
CA GLY A 179 -5.20 18.42 20.86
C GLY A 179 -5.80 19.05 19.61
N GLY A 180 -5.66 20.37 19.49
CA GLY A 180 -6.09 21.14 18.32
C GLY A 180 -4.97 21.42 17.34
N GLN A 181 -5.34 21.80 16.11
CA GLN A 181 -4.40 22.31 15.11
C GLN A 181 -4.00 23.73 15.47
N ARG A 182 -2.69 24.04 15.28
CA ARG A 182 -2.19 25.40 15.49
C ARG A 182 -2.43 26.24 14.24
N LEU A 183 -3.11 27.35 14.38
CA LEU A 183 -3.12 28.44 13.41
C LEU A 183 -1.92 29.34 13.71
N GLY A 184 -0.83 29.16 12.98
CA GLY A 184 0.41 29.92 13.18
C GLY A 184 0.34 31.31 12.52
N GLU A 185 1.45 32.05 12.62
CA GLU A 185 1.56 33.41 12.07
C GLU A 185 1.38 33.41 10.54
N MET A 186 1.99 32.45 9.84
CA MET A 186 1.88 32.36 8.38
C MET A 186 0.45 32.03 7.92
N GLU A 187 -0.28 31.20 8.65
CA GLU A 187 -1.66 30.86 8.36
C GLU A 187 -2.59 32.06 8.61
N VAL A 188 -2.27 32.89 9.61
CA VAL A 188 -2.99 34.15 9.83
C VAL A 188 -2.77 35.12 8.68
N TRP A 189 -1.56 35.19 8.10
CA TRP A 189 -1.29 36.03 6.93
C TRP A 189 -2.07 35.56 5.68
N ALA A 190 -2.34 34.28 5.58
CA ALA A 190 -3.09 33.72 4.46
C ALA A 190 -4.61 34.03 4.53
N LEU A 191 -5.14 34.34 5.72
CA LEU A 191 -6.54 34.70 5.95
C LEU A 191 -6.73 36.23 5.91
#